data_a81e0052a569de92ec15e727bf379f1c
#
_entry.id   a81e0052a569de92ec15e727bf379f1c
#
_cell.length_a   1.000
_cell.length_b   1.000
_cell.length_c   1.000
_cell.angle_alpha   90.00
_cell.angle_beta   90.00
_cell.angle_gamma   90.00
#
_symmetry.space_group_name_H-M   'P 1'
#
loop_
_entity.id
_entity.type
_entity.pdbx_description
1 polymer ?
#
loop_
_entity_poly.entity_id
_entity_poly.type
_entity_poly.pdbx_seq_one_letter_code
_entity_poly.pdbx_strand_id
1 'polypeptide(L)'
;MLERLQQLLPPPADPVEPGRPDGWPAVERRLGTPLPTDFKAFTERYGSGTVDDFLYLFNPFVAGEDGNLLVETDRVLAGYRQTRARFPDRLPLPAFPEPGGVLPLGRTDNGDELYWVTEGDPDDWPVALLASRAALQELHRMPVTGFLAALAANHLASRILPHDLLGRPSHQFTPSAEP
;
A
#
# COMPACT_ATOMS: atom_id res chain seq x y z
N MET A 1 11.29 10.32 6.79
CA MET A 1 10.75 8.98 7.12
C MET A 1 11.41 7.91 6.24
N LEU A 2 11.54 8.13 4.93
CA LEU A 2 12.17 7.18 3.99
C LEU A 2 13.60 6.75 4.39
N GLU A 3 14.46 7.67 4.83
CA GLU A 3 15.82 7.34 5.27
C GLU A 3 15.84 6.32 6.41
N ARG A 4 14.92 6.45 7.38
CA ARG A 4 14.79 5.47 8.45
C ARG A 4 14.33 4.11 7.93
N LEU A 5 13.40 4.10 6.98
CA LEU A 5 12.97 2.87 6.32
C LEU A 5 14.15 2.18 5.62
N GLN A 6 14.96 2.92 4.86
CA GLN A 6 16.13 2.39 4.16
C GLN A 6 17.18 1.75 5.08
N GLN A 7 17.29 2.23 6.31
CA GLN A 7 18.19 1.63 7.31
C GLN A 7 17.66 0.30 7.86
N LEU A 8 16.33 0.17 8.00
CA LEU A 8 15.68 -1.00 8.55
C LEU A 8 15.33 -2.06 7.49
N LEU A 9 15.01 -1.59 6.31
CA LEU A 9 14.64 -2.38 5.14
C LEU A 9 15.46 -1.86 3.94
N PRO A 10 16.70 -2.32 3.73
CA PRO A 10 17.55 -1.82 2.67
C PRO A 10 16.88 -1.98 1.29
N PRO A 11 16.89 -0.91 0.45
CA PRO A 11 16.36 -1.02 -0.90
C PRO A 11 17.26 -1.91 -1.77
N PRO A 12 16.71 -2.50 -2.84
CA PRO A 12 17.51 -3.29 -3.78
C PRO A 12 18.53 -2.39 -4.50
N ALA A 13 19.66 -2.99 -4.90
CA ALA A 13 20.67 -2.29 -5.69
C ALA A 13 20.12 -1.92 -7.09
N ASP A 14 19.39 -2.86 -7.68
CA ASP A 14 18.77 -2.74 -9.00
C ASP A 14 17.24 -2.89 -8.84
N PRO A 15 16.48 -1.79 -8.65
CA PRO A 15 15.04 -1.85 -8.50
C PRO A 15 14.37 -2.20 -9.82
N VAL A 16 13.40 -3.10 -9.79
CA VAL A 16 12.57 -3.46 -10.94
C VAL A 16 11.42 -2.46 -11.08
N GLU A 17 11.18 -1.96 -12.29
CA GLU A 17 10.11 -0.98 -12.57
C GLU A 17 10.08 0.22 -11.59
N PRO A 18 11.22 0.89 -11.36
CA PRO A 18 11.25 2.00 -10.41
C PRO A 18 10.34 3.14 -10.88
N GLY A 19 9.79 3.89 -9.92
CA GLY A 19 9.05 5.09 -10.20
C GLY A 19 9.89 6.10 -10.99
N ARG A 20 9.23 6.83 -11.88
CA ARG A 20 9.87 7.86 -12.70
C ARG A 20 9.25 9.22 -12.38
N PRO A 21 10.06 10.23 -11.98
CA PRO A 21 9.53 11.55 -11.63
C PRO A 21 8.65 12.18 -12.70
N ASP A 22 8.98 11.99 -13.98
CA ASP A 22 8.23 12.48 -15.14
C ASP A 22 6.94 11.68 -15.42
N GLY A 23 6.80 10.47 -14.86
CA GLY A 23 5.63 9.61 -15.03
C GLY A 23 4.48 9.93 -14.07
N TRP A 24 4.76 10.47 -12.88
CA TRP A 24 3.75 10.73 -11.85
C TRP A 24 2.58 11.61 -12.29
N PRO A 25 2.80 12.71 -13.05
CA PRO A 25 1.67 13.54 -13.50
C PRO A 25 0.64 12.80 -14.36
N ALA A 26 1.05 11.78 -15.11
CA ALA A 26 0.13 10.95 -15.89
C ALA A 26 -0.67 9.99 -15.00
N VAL A 27 -0.01 9.38 -14.01
CA VAL A 27 -0.64 8.51 -13.00
C VAL A 27 -1.68 9.28 -12.20
N GLU A 28 -1.32 10.43 -11.64
CA GLU A 28 -2.19 11.26 -10.81
C GLU A 28 -3.40 11.80 -11.59
N ARG A 29 -3.21 12.19 -12.87
CA ARG A 29 -4.34 12.55 -13.75
C ARG A 29 -5.29 11.37 -13.98
N ARG A 30 -4.77 10.16 -14.15
CA ARG A 30 -5.61 8.95 -14.36
C ARG A 30 -6.37 8.57 -13.08
N LEU A 31 -5.76 8.72 -11.91
CA LEU A 31 -6.40 8.52 -10.63
C LEU A 31 -7.39 9.63 -10.27
N GLY A 32 -7.14 10.86 -10.73
CA GLY A 32 -7.92 12.04 -10.37
C GLY A 32 -7.53 12.65 -9.03
N THR A 33 -6.36 12.29 -8.49
CA THR A 33 -5.83 12.82 -7.23
C THR A 33 -4.29 12.77 -7.22
N PRO A 34 -3.62 13.73 -6.55
CA PRO A 34 -2.21 13.58 -6.20
C PRO A 34 -1.99 12.36 -5.31
N LEU A 35 -0.79 11.80 -5.37
CA LEU A 35 -0.34 10.70 -4.50
C LEU A 35 0.65 11.21 -3.44
N PRO A 36 0.72 10.55 -2.26
CA PRO A 36 1.66 10.89 -1.21
C PRO A 36 3.11 10.95 -1.70
N THR A 37 3.85 11.99 -1.30
CA THR A 37 5.24 12.17 -1.72
C THR A 37 6.15 11.06 -1.20
N ASP A 38 5.87 10.52 -0.03
CA ASP A 38 6.60 9.41 0.57
C ASP A 38 6.41 8.10 -0.20
N PHE A 39 5.21 7.84 -0.73
CA PHE A 39 4.93 6.70 -1.60
C PHE A 39 5.66 6.82 -2.94
N LYS A 40 5.65 8.02 -3.54
CA LYS A 40 6.39 8.27 -4.79
C LYS A 40 7.88 8.00 -4.58
N ALA A 41 8.46 8.56 -3.52
CA ALA A 41 9.87 8.34 -3.18
C ALA A 41 10.19 6.88 -2.84
N PHE A 42 9.27 6.14 -2.19
CA PHE A 42 9.40 4.70 -1.99
C PHE A 42 9.44 3.96 -3.33
N THR A 43 8.47 4.18 -4.20
CA THR A 43 8.39 3.51 -5.51
C THR A 43 9.60 3.82 -6.39
N GLU A 44 10.11 5.05 -6.37
CA GLU A 44 11.33 5.44 -7.09
C GLU A 44 12.57 4.70 -6.58
N ARG A 45 12.60 4.37 -5.29
CA ARG A 45 13.78 3.78 -4.67
C ARG A 45 13.73 2.25 -4.60
N TYR A 46 12.53 1.67 -4.42
CA TYR A 46 12.37 0.23 -4.25
C TYR A 46 11.85 -0.47 -5.51
N GLY A 47 11.09 0.24 -6.35
CA GLY A 47 10.41 -0.36 -7.50
C GLY A 47 9.30 -1.33 -7.10
N SER A 48 9.11 -2.35 -7.92
CA SER A 48 8.18 -3.47 -7.70
C SER A 48 8.83 -4.56 -6.88
N GLY A 49 8.11 -5.10 -5.92
CA GLY A 49 8.58 -6.18 -5.07
C GLY A 49 7.71 -6.39 -3.84
N THR A 50 8.24 -7.15 -2.91
CA THR A 50 7.55 -7.57 -1.69
C THR A 50 8.38 -7.29 -0.45
N VAL A 51 7.72 -6.99 0.65
CA VAL A 51 8.32 -7.06 1.98
C VAL A 51 8.06 -8.46 2.53
N ASP A 52 9.14 -9.20 2.80
CA ASP A 52 9.14 -10.56 3.37
C ASP A 52 8.37 -11.60 2.55
N ASP A 53 8.28 -11.44 1.24
CA ASP A 53 7.48 -12.26 0.31
C ASP A 53 5.99 -12.33 0.70
N PHE A 54 5.52 -11.33 1.46
CA PHE A 54 4.18 -11.32 2.04
C PHE A 54 3.39 -10.04 1.74
N LEU A 55 4.02 -8.87 1.87
CA LEU A 55 3.34 -7.59 1.68
C LEU A 55 3.71 -6.97 0.34
N TYR A 56 2.72 -6.72 -0.50
CA TYR A 56 2.84 -6.13 -1.83
C TYR A 56 2.28 -4.72 -1.83
N LEU A 57 3.06 -3.72 -2.27
CA LEU A 57 2.52 -2.41 -2.62
C LEU A 57 2.29 -2.33 -4.13
N PHE A 58 1.14 -1.82 -4.52
CA PHE A 58 0.83 -1.62 -5.93
C PHE A 58 1.70 -0.51 -6.52
N ASN A 59 2.22 -0.77 -7.73
CA ASN A 59 3.12 0.16 -8.40
C ASN A 59 2.52 0.57 -9.76
N PRO A 60 2.32 1.87 -10.04
CA PRO A 60 1.71 2.30 -11.30
C PRO A 60 2.62 2.14 -12.52
N PHE A 61 3.89 1.79 -12.34
CA PHE A 61 4.86 1.61 -13.42
C PHE A 61 5.03 0.15 -13.84
N VAL A 62 4.32 -0.78 -13.21
CA VAL A 62 4.24 -2.18 -13.63
C VAL A 62 3.68 -2.26 -15.04
N ALA A 63 4.37 -2.98 -15.93
CA ALA A 63 3.95 -3.15 -17.33
C ALA A 63 2.72 -4.07 -17.46
N GLY A 64 2.54 -5.03 -16.53
CA GLY A 64 1.40 -5.95 -16.48
C GLY A 64 0.17 -5.36 -15.80
N GLU A 65 -0.88 -6.18 -15.71
CA GLU A 65 -2.10 -5.81 -14.98
C GLU A 65 -1.97 -6.10 -13.48
N ASP A 66 -1.35 -7.22 -13.12
CA ASP A 66 -1.20 -7.64 -11.73
C ASP A 66 -0.20 -6.76 -10.99
N GLY A 67 -0.64 -6.20 -9.88
CA GLY A 67 0.15 -5.25 -9.10
C GLY A 67 0.22 -3.83 -9.67
N ASN A 68 -0.35 -3.56 -10.86
CA ASN A 68 -0.43 -2.20 -11.39
C ASN A 68 -1.47 -1.38 -10.62
N LEU A 69 -1.02 -0.31 -9.96
CA LEU A 69 -1.87 0.52 -9.09
C LEU A 69 -3.16 0.99 -9.76
N LEU A 70 -3.10 1.38 -11.03
CA LEU A 70 -4.27 1.91 -11.76
C LEU A 70 -5.29 0.81 -12.03
N VAL A 71 -4.83 -0.36 -12.47
CA VAL A 71 -5.69 -1.54 -12.74
C VAL A 71 -6.28 -2.08 -11.45
N GLU A 72 -5.43 -2.22 -10.43
CA GLU A 72 -5.85 -2.71 -9.11
C GLU A 72 -6.85 -1.76 -8.45
N THR A 73 -6.68 -0.44 -8.61
CA THR A 73 -7.64 0.54 -8.09
C THR A 73 -9.03 0.30 -8.68
N ASP A 74 -9.16 0.16 -9.98
CA ASP A 74 -10.45 -0.08 -10.64
C ASP A 74 -11.07 -1.41 -10.17
N ARG A 75 -10.27 -2.48 -10.09
CA ARG A 75 -10.70 -3.83 -9.70
C ARG A 75 -11.12 -3.90 -8.23
N VAL A 76 -10.27 -3.44 -7.32
CA VAL A 76 -10.49 -3.53 -5.88
C VAL A 76 -11.66 -2.63 -5.46
N LEU A 77 -11.74 -1.40 -5.97
CA LEU A 77 -12.86 -0.51 -5.64
C LEU A 77 -14.20 -1.02 -6.17
N ALA A 78 -14.24 -1.72 -7.30
CA ALA A 78 -15.48 -2.36 -7.77
C ALA A 78 -15.97 -3.41 -6.78
N GLY A 79 -15.09 -4.29 -6.30
CA GLY A 79 -15.38 -5.29 -5.27
C GLY A 79 -15.76 -4.67 -3.92
N TYR A 80 -15.01 -3.63 -3.50
CA TYR A 80 -15.26 -2.90 -2.26
C TYR A 80 -16.68 -2.29 -2.25
N ARG A 81 -17.06 -1.56 -3.32
CA ARG A 81 -18.40 -0.96 -3.44
C ARG A 81 -19.51 -2.01 -3.40
N GLN A 82 -19.33 -3.14 -4.10
CA GLN A 82 -20.30 -4.22 -4.09
C GLN A 82 -20.47 -4.84 -2.69
N THR A 83 -19.35 -5.05 -1.99
CA THR A 83 -19.35 -5.60 -0.62
C THR A 83 -19.96 -4.61 0.36
N ARG A 84 -19.60 -3.33 0.28
CA ARG A 84 -20.14 -2.27 1.13
C ARG A 84 -21.64 -2.08 0.96
N ALA A 85 -22.15 -2.19 -0.27
CA ALA A 85 -23.59 -2.11 -0.52
C ALA A 85 -24.38 -3.24 0.16
N ARG A 86 -23.76 -4.42 0.33
CA ARG A 86 -24.37 -5.57 1.02
C ARG A 86 -24.16 -5.57 2.53
N PHE A 87 -23.01 -5.06 2.98
CA PHE A 87 -22.54 -5.13 4.36
C PHE A 87 -21.94 -3.79 4.82
N PRO A 88 -22.74 -2.71 4.89
CA PRO A 88 -22.22 -1.36 5.21
C PRO A 88 -21.52 -1.28 6.57
N ASP A 89 -22.00 -2.04 7.56
CA ASP A 89 -21.39 -2.08 8.90
C ASP A 89 -20.01 -2.72 8.93
N ARG A 90 -19.68 -3.54 7.93
CA ARG A 90 -18.34 -4.16 7.79
C ARG A 90 -17.34 -3.25 7.11
N LEU A 91 -17.81 -2.37 6.24
CA LEU A 91 -17.01 -1.42 5.46
C LEU A 91 -17.54 0.01 5.68
N PRO A 92 -17.26 0.61 6.85
CA PRO A 92 -17.83 1.91 7.21
C PRO A 92 -17.26 3.06 6.38
N LEU A 93 -16.02 2.94 5.89
CA LEU A 93 -15.41 3.98 5.07
C LEU A 93 -16.00 3.98 3.66
N PRO A 94 -16.20 5.15 3.04
CA PRO A 94 -16.61 5.23 1.64
C PRO A 94 -15.50 4.72 0.71
N ALA A 95 -15.84 4.54 -0.56
CA ALA A 95 -14.87 4.23 -1.59
C ALA A 95 -14.38 5.51 -2.26
N PHE A 96 -13.11 5.62 -2.56
CA PHE A 96 -12.59 6.70 -3.42
C PHE A 96 -13.41 6.77 -4.75
N PRO A 97 -13.75 7.97 -5.30
CA PRO A 97 -13.26 9.29 -4.90
C PRO A 97 -14.12 10.04 -3.88
N GLU A 98 -14.99 9.38 -3.13
CA GLU A 98 -15.72 10.04 -2.04
C GLU A 98 -14.72 10.57 -0.98
N PRO A 99 -14.95 11.77 -0.39
CA PRO A 99 -14.08 12.30 0.67
C PRO A 99 -13.92 11.31 1.84
N GLY A 100 -12.70 11.09 2.31
CA GLY A 100 -12.41 10.09 3.34
C GLY A 100 -12.52 8.65 2.84
N GLY A 101 -12.61 8.47 1.51
CA GLY A 101 -12.73 7.15 0.88
C GLY A 101 -11.43 6.36 0.89
N VAL A 102 -11.56 5.04 0.79
CA VAL A 102 -10.42 4.15 0.68
C VAL A 102 -9.91 4.10 -0.76
N LEU A 103 -8.61 4.32 -0.94
CA LEU A 103 -7.88 4.17 -2.21
C LEU A 103 -6.90 3.00 -2.06
N PRO A 104 -6.97 1.96 -2.91
CA PRO A 104 -6.09 0.80 -2.82
C PRO A 104 -4.61 1.16 -2.84
N LEU A 105 -3.84 0.58 -1.93
CA LEU A 105 -2.40 0.78 -1.77
C LEU A 105 -1.62 -0.51 -2.02
N GLY A 106 -2.18 -1.65 -1.61
CA GLY A 106 -1.48 -2.92 -1.68
C GLY A 106 -2.29 -4.08 -1.11
N ARG A 107 -1.65 -5.23 -0.99
CA ARG A 107 -2.25 -6.44 -0.42
C ARG A 107 -1.22 -7.31 0.30
N THR A 108 -1.70 -8.23 1.11
CA THR A 108 -0.89 -9.31 1.69
C THR A 108 -1.10 -10.62 0.91
N ASP A 109 -0.20 -11.58 1.11
CA ASP A 109 -0.34 -12.94 0.58
C ASP A 109 -1.57 -13.67 1.15
N ASN A 110 -2.05 -13.27 2.32
CA ASN A 110 -3.32 -13.77 2.90
C ASN A 110 -4.57 -13.16 2.25
N GLY A 111 -4.41 -12.18 1.34
CA GLY A 111 -5.49 -11.46 0.68
C GLY A 111 -6.06 -10.30 1.52
N ASP A 112 -5.39 -9.90 2.61
CA ASP A 112 -5.76 -8.68 3.32
C ASP A 112 -5.37 -7.47 2.45
N GLU A 113 -6.18 -6.43 2.51
CA GLU A 113 -6.02 -5.27 1.64
C GLU A 113 -5.50 -4.06 2.41
N LEU A 114 -4.57 -3.33 1.79
CA LEU A 114 -4.07 -2.06 2.28
C LEU A 114 -4.68 -0.93 1.48
N TYR A 115 -5.03 0.15 2.16
CA TYR A 115 -5.60 1.35 1.56
C TYR A 115 -4.98 2.62 2.15
N TRP A 116 -4.97 3.69 1.38
CA TRP A 116 -5.00 5.04 1.93
C TRP A 116 -6.43 5.42 2.28
N VAL A 117 -6.61 6.21 3.34
CA VAL A 117 -7.87 6.92 3.60
C VAL A 117 -7.70 8.35 3.11
N THR A 118 -8.41 8.71 2.03
CA THR A 118 -8.21 9.95 1.27
C THR A 118 -8.91 11.13 1.94
N GLU A 119 -8.36 11.61 3.06
CA GLU A 119 -8.87 12.76 3.80
C GLU A 119 -7.78 13.81 3.95
N GLY A 120 -8.04 15.02 3.50
CA GLY A 120 -7.08 16.13 3.58
C GLY A 120 -5.95 16.03 2.55
N ASP A 121 -4.76 16.49 2.95
CA ASP A 121 -3.57 16.47 2.11
C ASP A 121 -3.10 15.02 1.88
N PRO A 122 -2.71 14.62 0.66
CA PRO A 122 -2.20 13.27 0.39
C PRO A 122 -1.03 12.85 1.28
N ASP A 123 -0.16 13.76 1.67
CA ASP A 123 0.98 13.46 2.54
C ASP A 123 0.58 13.12 3.99
N ASP A 124 -0.66 13.40 4.37
CA ASP A 124 -1.25 13.09 5.68
C ASP A 124 -2.14 11.84 5.65
N TRP A 125 -2.34 11.20 4.49
CA TRP A 125 -3.24 10.04 4.40
C TRP A 125 -2.75 8.88 5.25
N PRO A 126 -3.58 8.39 6.20
CA PRO A 126 -3.26 7.21 6.98
C PRO A 126 -3.41 5.93 6.17
N VAL A 127 -2.68 4.90 6.59
CA VAL A 127 -2.82 3.54 6.05
C VAL A 127 -3.92 2.80 6.81
N ALA A 128 -4.86 2.22 6.08
CA ALA A 128 -5.85 1.28 6.61
C ALA A 128 -5.55 -0.15 6.16
N LEU A 129 -5.73 -1.11 7.06
CA LEU A 129 -5.71 -2.55 6.79
C LEU A 129 -7.12 -3.10 6.91
N LEU A 130 -7.52 -3.92 5.95
CA LEU A 130 -8.79 -4.66 5.94
C LEU A 130 -8.54 -6.15 5.84
N ALA A 131 -8.98 -6.90 6.86
CA ALA A 131 -8.82 -8.34 6.89
C ALA A 131 -9.70 -9.02 5.83
N SER A 132 -9.14 -9.93 5.05
CA SER A 132 -9.84 -10.69 4.02
C SER A 132 -10.86 -11.69 4.58
N ARG A 133 -10.57 -12.24 5.77
CA ARG A 133 -11.35 -13.35 6.37
C ARG A 133 -12.12 -12.97 7.63
N ALA A 134 -12.09 -11.71 8.03
CA ALA A 134 -12.76 -11.22 9.24
C ALA A 134 -13.34 -9.83 9.01
N ALA A 135 -14.37 -9.46 9.75
CA ALA A 135 -14.87 -8.09 9.79
C ALA A 135 -13.98 -7.25 10.70
N LEU A 136 -12.70 -7.13 10.35
CA LEU A 136 -11.69 -6.41 11.11
C LEU A 136 -11.01 -5.39 10.21
N GLN A 137 -10.93 -4.16 10.70
CA GLN A 137 -10.25 -3.06 10.05
C GLN A 137 -9.35 -2.36 11.07
N GLU A 138 -8.19 -1.94 10.62
CA GLU A 138 -7.24 -1.17 11.41
C GLU A 138 -6.89 0.13 10.69
N LEU A 139 -6.71 1.20 11.44
CA LEU A 139 -6.27 2.50 10.93
C LEU A 139 -4.96 2.90 11.59
N HIS A 140 -3.92 3.00 10.77
CA HIS A 140 -2.59 3.43 11.18
C HIS A 140 -2.38 4.88 10.74
N ARG A 141 -2.43 5.82 11.69
CA ARG A 141 -2.30 7.27 11.44
C ARG A 141 -0.85 7.65 11.16
N MET A 142 -0.34 7.15 10.08
CA MET A 142 1.02 7.40 9.59
C MET A 142 1.09 7.22 8.07
N PRO A 143 2.03 7.89 7.38
CA PRO A 143 2.26 7.69 5.96
C PRO A 143 2.81 6.27 5.67
N VAL A 144 2.80 5.84 4.41
CA VAL A 144 3.17 4.47 4.03
C VAL A 144 4.60 4.11 4.39
N THR A 145 5.56 5.02 4.23
CA THR A 145 6.96 4.77 4.64
C THR A 145 7.11 4.67 6.16
N GLY A 146 6.24 5.36 6.91
CA GLY A 146 6.13 5.24 8.36
C GLY A 146 5.60 3.88 8.79
N PHE A 147 4.55 3.41 8.11
CA PHE A 147 3.96 2.08 8.33
C PHE A 147 4.99 0.96 8.07
N LEU A 148 5.68 1.01 6.93
CA LEU A 148 6.74 0.05 6.60
C LEU A 148 7.92 0.12 7.57
N ALA A 149 8.31 1.32 8.01
CA ALA A 149 9.39 1.48 8.99
C ALA A 149 8.98 0.96 10.37
N ALA A 150 7.72 1.12 10.78
CA ALA A 150 7.20 0.55 12.02
C ALA A 150 7.14 -0.97 11.96
N LEU A 151 6.74 -1.55 10.82
CA LEU A 151 6.81 -3.00 10.57
C LEU A 151 8.26 -3.49 10.68
N ALA A 152 9.17 -2.90 9.93
CA ALA A 152 10.58 -3.32 9.89
C ALA A 152 11.32 -3.13 11.23
N ALA A 153 10.83 -2.25 12.10
CA ALA A 153 11.34 -2.06 13.46
C ALA A 153 10.66 -2.95 14.51
N ASN A 154 9.71 -3.81 14.13
CA ASN A 154 8.86 -4.58 15.06
C ASN A 154 8.07 -3.69 16.06
N HIS A 155 7.69 -2.50 15.62
CA HIS A 155 6.92 -1.55 16.43
C HIS A 155 5.47 -1.39 15.93
N LEU A 156 5.11 -2.09 14.85
CA LEU A 156 3.75 -2.07 14.31
C LEU A 156 2.85 -2.98 15.15
N ALA A 157 1.79 -2.41 15.72
CA ALA A 157 0.76 -3.19 16.38
C ALA A 157 -0.35 -3.50 15.37
N SER A 158 -0.59 -4.79 15.10
CA SER A 158 -1.66 -5.26 14.24
C SER A 158 -2.24 -6.58 14.75
N ARG A 159 -3.56 -6.74 14.57
CA ARG A 159 -4.28 -8.01 14.79
C ARG A 159 -4.63 -8.69 13.47
N ILE A 160 -4.33 -8.03 12.34
CA ILE A 160 -4.55 -8.52 10.97
C ILE A 160 -3.29 -9.20 10.46
N LEU A 161 -2.15 -8.53 10.61
CA LEU A 161 -0.88 -9.09 10.16
C LEU A 161 -0.44 -10.27 11.06
N PRO A 162 0.17 -11.32 10.47
CA PRO A 162 0.63 -12.50 11.20
C PRO A 162 1.68 -12.16 12.28
N HIS A 163 1.61 -12.85 13.41
CA HIS A 163 2.56 -12.65 14.51
C HIS A 163 4.00 -13.00 14.14
N ASP A 164 4.19 -13.99 13.26
CA ASP A 164 5.50 -14.38 12.76
C ASP A 164 6.11 -13.35 11.78
N LEU A 165 5.28 -12.57 11.12
CA LEU A 165 5.72 -11.39 10.37
C LEU A 165 6.13 -10.26 11.34
N LEU A 166 5.26 -9.93 12.31
CA LEU A 166 5.47 -8.83 13.26
C LEU A 166 6.64 -9.06 14.22
N GLY A 167 7.07 -10.31 14.43
CA GLY A 167 8.15 -10.70 15.34
C GLY A 167 9.43 -11.16 14.63
N ARG A 168 9.60 -10.90 13.34
CA ARG A 168 10.80 -11.30 12.60
C ARG A 168 12.03 -10.57 13.13
N PRO A 169 13.17 -11.26 13.28
CA PRO A 169 14.41 -10.62 13.73
C PRO A 169 14.98 -9.62 12.70
N SER A 170 14.64 -9.79 11.44
CA SER A 170 14.97 -8.87 10.34
C SER A 170 13.95 -8.98 9.22
N HIS A 171 13.73 -7.89 8.52
CA HIS A 171 12.86 -7.78 7.36
C HIS A 171 13.69 -7.56 6.10
N GLN A 172 13.18 -8.01 4.95
CA GLN A 172 13.83 -7.82 3.66
C GLN A 172 12.84 -7.37 2.60
N PHE A 173 13.34 -6.61 1.64
CA PHE A 173 12.63 -6.31 0.40
C PHE A 173 13.17 -7.19 -0.72
N THR A 174 12.29 -7.95 -1.34
CA THR A 174 12.61 -8.81 -2.49
C THR A 174 12.04 -8.16 -3.75
N PRO A 175 12.87 -7.70 -4.71
CA PRO A 175 12.39 -7.19 -5.98
C PRO A 175 11.57 -8.25 -6.74
N SER A 176 10.57 -7.80 -7.49
CA SER A 176 9.87 -8.70 -8.44
C SER A 176 10.86 -9.30 -9.45
N ALA A 177 10.53 -10.47 -10.01
CA ALA A 177 11.28 -10.97 -11.15
C ALA A 177 11.15 -9.97 -12.32
N GLU A 178 12.22 -9.80 -13.10
CA GLU A 178 12.12 -9.02 -14.34
C GLU A 178 11.05 -9.64 -15.26
N PRO A 179 10.23 -8.81 -15.93
CA PRO A 179 9.17 -9.28 -16.82
C PRO A 179 9.67 -10.01 -18.06
#